data_bd878718d535779258e94c2ab3cbdbe9
#
_entry.id   bd878718d535779258e94c2ab3cbdbe9
#
_cell.length_a   1.000
_cell.length_b   1.000
_cell.length_c   1.000
_cell.angle_alpha   90.00
_cell.angle_beta   90.00
_cell.angle_gamma   90.00
#
_symmetry.space_group_name_H-M   'P 1'
#
loop_
_entity.id
_entity.type
_entity.pdbx_description
1 polymer ?
#
loop_
_entity_poly.entity_id
_entity_poly.type
_entity_poly.pdbx_seq_one_letter_code
_entity_poly.pdbx_strand_id
1 'polypeptide(L)'
;MQDERLRRTMMFVPGNNPAMVKDAGIYGADSIMFDLEDAVSMAEKDAARFLVAEAIKTQDYGDAELVVRVNGQDTPFYRNDVLAMVKAGIEVIRLPKAESADMIKKLEQDVLEAEKKFNREIGSTHLMAAIESAKGVLNAPEIASASERMVGIAISAEDYTTDMKTHRYPDGAELEFARNMVLHAARAAGIAAFDTVFSNMDDTEGFYRETRYIHQLGFDGKSLVNPRQIPMVNEVYAPTKPEIEKARDVIFAIEEARAKGSGVISMNGQMVDRPVVLRAQRVMKLAKASGLIDEEGNYLGE
;
A
#
# COMPACT_ATOMS: atom_id res chain seq x y z
N MET A 1 1.40 -4.85 -19.19
CA MET A 1 1.05 -4.24 -17.90
C MET A 1 1.32 -5.30 -16.86
N GLN A 2 2.22 -5.05 -15.93
CA GLN A 2 2.32 -5.91 -14.74
C GLN A 2 0.93 -5.91 -14.08
N ASP A 3 0.50 -7.09 -13.65
CA ASP A 3 -0.78 -7.24 -12.96
C ASP A 3 -0.68 -6.43 -11.65
N GLU A 4 -1.42 -5.32 -11.58
CA GLU A 4 -1.35 -4.37 -10.47
C GLU A 4 -1.81 -5.07 -9.19
N ARG A 5 -0.90 -5.33 -8.26
CA ARG A 5 -1.23 -5.96 -6.98
C ARG A 5 -2.18 -5.06 -6.19
N LEU A 6 -3.27 -5.60 -5.68
CA LEU A 6 -4.15 -4.86 -4.77
C LEU A 6 -3.48 -4.73 -3.40
N ARG A 7 -3.57 -3.53 -2.82
CA ARG A 7 -2.98 -3.18 -1.54
C ARG A 7 -3.95 -2.33 -0.72
N ARG A 8 -5.17 -2.83 -0.50
CA ARG A 8 -6.23 -2.11 0.24
C ARG A 8 -5.89 -2.00 1.72
N THR A 9 -5.31 -3.05 2.28
CA THR A 9 -5.01 -3.20 3.71
C THR A 9 -3.53 -3.45 3.92
N MET A 10 -2.84 -2.54 4.61
CA MET A 10 -1.44 -2.70 5.00
C MET A 10 -1.37 -2.77 6.52
N MET A 11 -1.30 -3.99 7.07
CA MET A 11 -1.35 -4.23 8.52
C MET A 11 0.02 -4.15 9.14
N PHE A 12 0.23 -3.19 10.05
CA PHE A 12 1.44 -3.10 10.87
C PHE A 12 1.51 -4.22 11.91
N VAL A 13 2.68 -4.83 12.02
CA VAL A 13 3.00 -5.88 12.98
C VAL A 13 4.32 -5.55 13.67
N PRO A 14 4.33 -5.26 14.99
CA PRO A 14 5.56 -5.02 15.74
C PRO A 14 6.53 -6.19 15.60
N GLY A 15 7.74 -5.90 15.08
CA GLY A 15 8.74 -6.94 14.76
C GLY A 15 9.34 -7.65 15.98
N ASN A 16 9.14 -7.11 17.18
CA ASN A 16 9.57 -7.71 18.44
C ASN A 16 8.50 -8.57 19.14
N ASN A 17 7.33 -8.78 18.54
CA ASN A 17 6.27 -9.60 19.12
C ASN A 17 6.14 -10.94 18.37
N PRO A 18 6.67 -12.05 18.94
CA PRO A 18 6.68 -13.34 18.26
C PRO A 18 5.29 -13.88 17.89
N ALA A 19 4.29 -13.67 18.75
CA ALA A 19 2.92 -14.13 18.49
C ALA A 19 2.30 -13.38 17.32
N MET A 20 2.42 -12.03 17.30
CA MET A 20 1.88 -11.21 16.21
C MET A 20 2.60 -11.48 14.89
N VAL A 21 3.94 -11.62 14.92
CA VAL A 21 4.73 -11.93 13.72
C VAL A 21 4.33 -13.29 13.14
N LYS A 22 4.20 -14.32 14.00
CA LYS A 22 3.83 -15.66 13.56
C LYS A 22 2.42 -15.71 12.95
N ASP A 23 1.46 -15.07 13.60
CA ASP A 23 0.04 -15.23 13.27
C ASP A 23 -0.47 -14.14 12.28
N ALA A 24 0.39 -13.27 11.76
CA ALA A 24 0.00 -12.15 10.91
C ALA A 24 -0.78 -12.56 9.64
N GLY A 25 -0.47 -13.71 9.05
CA GLY A 25 -1.11 -14.21 7.83
C GLY A 25 -2.57 -14.62 7.98
N ILE A 26 -3.01 -15.00 9.21
CA ILE A 26 -4.38 -15.51 9.42
C ILE A 26 -5.48 -14.45 9.25
N TYR A 27 -5.13 -13.17 9.26
CA TYR A 27 -6.08 -12.07 9.22
C TYR A 27 -6.48 -11.63 7.81
N GLY A 28 -5.79 -12.13 6.76
CA GLY A 28 -6.14 -11.86 5.37
C GLY A 28 -5.93 -10.40 4.93
N ALA A 29 -4.90 -9.73 5.45
CA ALA A 29 -4.48 -8.43 4.93
C ALA A 29 -3.84 -8.58 3.54
N ASP A 30 -4.05 -7.61 2.65
CA ASP A 30 -3.39 -7.60 1.33
C ASP A 30 -1.86 -7.44 1.47
N SER A 31 -1.41 -6.69 2.49
CA SER A 31 0.01 -6.52 2.83
C SER A 31 0.23 -6.61 4.34
N ILE A 32 1.28 -7.30 4.76
CA ILE A 32 1.75 -7.37 6.14
C ILE A 32 3.02 -6.54 6.24
N MET A 33 3.02 -5.50 7.10
CA MET A 33 4.17 -4.67 7.34
C MET A 33 4.81 -4.98 8.69
N PHE A 34 5.92 -5.71 8.67
CA PHE A 34 6.74 -5.89 9.85
C PHE A 34 7.47 -4.58 10.19
N ASP A 35 7.25 -4.11 11.40
CA ASP A 35 7.85 -2.85 11.85
C ASP A 35 9.10 -3.11 12.69
N LEU A 36 10.24 -2.57 12.24
CA LEU A 36 11.51 -2.56 12.98
C LEU A 36 11.82 -1.17 13.57
N GLU A 37 10.97 -0.17 13.29
CA GLU A 37 11.19 1.20 13.67
C GLU A 37 10.42 1.56 14.97
N ASP A 38 9.43 2.43 14.93
CA ASP A 38 8.83 3.05 16.12
C ASP A 38 8.12 2.06 17.05
N ALA A 39 7.57 0.97 16.54
CA ALA A 39 6.93 -0.04 17.39
C ALA A 39 7.93 -0.90 18.19
N VAL A 40 9.24 -0.74 17.97
CA VAL A 40 10.30 -1.54 18.61
C VAL A 40 11.22 -0.67 19.43
N SER A 41 11.38 -0.99 20.72
CA SER A 41 12.32 -0.27 21.61
C SER A 41 13.77 -0.40 21.12
N MET A 42 14.62 0.59 21.46
CA MET A 42 16.03 0.60 21.08
C MET A 42 16.78 -0.67 21.51
N ALA A 43 16.44 -1.21 22.67
CA ALA A 43 17.09 -2.42 23.22
C ALA A 43 16.70 -3.70 22.47
N GLU A 44 15.57 -3.69 21.76
CA GLU A 44 15.03 -4.88 21.07
C GLU A 44 15.24 -4.87 19.56
N LYS A 45 15.82 -3.80 18.99
CA LYS A 45 16.02 -3.63 17.55
C LYS A 45 16.68 -4.82 16.88
N ASP A 46 17.76 -5.34 17.47
CA ASP A 46 18.48 -6.48 16.92
C ASP A 46 17.67 -7.78 17.04
N ALA A 47 16.99 -7.99 18.17
CA ALA A 47 16.14 -9.17 18.37
C ALA A 47 14.94 -9.17 17.39
N ALA A 48 14.28 -8.02 17.18
CA ALA A 48 13.22 -7.86 16.23
C ALA A 48 13.67 -8.15 14.79
N ARG A 49 14.83 -7.63 14.40
CA ARG A 49 15.42 -7.91 13.08
C ARG A 49 15.60 -9.41 12.85
N PHE A 50 16.17 -10.13 13.82
CA PHE A 50 16.38 -11.58 13.69
C PHE A 50 15.07 -12.35 13.67
N LEU A 51 14.12 -11.98 14.54
CA LEU A 51 12.80 -12.60 14.58
C LEU A 51 12.07 -12.47 13.22
N VAL A 52 11.99 -11.25 12.68
CA VAL A 52 11.33 -11.01 11.40
C VAL A 52 12.06 -11.71 10.25
N ALA A 53 13.40 -11.66 10.22
CA ALA A 53 14.18 -12.35 9.19
C ALA A 53 13.98 -13.88 9.19
N GLU A 54 13.86 -14.51 10.35
CA GLU A 54 13.57 -15.95 10.42
C GLU A 54 12.10 -16.25 10.12
N ALA A 55 11.17 -15.39 10.53
CA ALA A 55 9.75 -15.56 10.25
C ALA A 55 9.47 -15.52 8.74
N ILE A 56 10.05 -14.57 7.99
CA ILE A 56 9.92 -14.49 6.53
C ILE A 56 10.34 -15.80 5.83
N LYS A 57 11.33 -16.50 6.36
CA LYS A 57 11.84 -17.75 5.76
C LYS A 57 11.01 -18.98 6.14
N THR A 58 10.34 -18.97 7.27
CA THR A 58 9.81 -20.18 7.92
C THR A 58 8.30 -20.19 8.08
N GLN A 59 7.64 -19.02 8.03
CA GLN A 59 6.19 -18.92 8.17
C GLN A 59 5.53 -18.78 6.81
N ASP A 60 4.32 -19.32 6.71
CA ASP A 60 3.43 -19.11 5.58
C ASP A 60 2.47 -17.94 5.89
N TYR A 61 2.53 -16.91 5.08
CA TYR A 61 1.67 -15.72 5.18
C TYR A 61 0.60 -15.68 4.08
N GLY A 62 0.42 -16.79 3.35
CA GLY A 62 -0.52 -16.87 2.22
C GLY A 62 -0.13 -15.92 1.08
N ASP A 63 -1.11 -15.27 0.48
CA ASP A 63 -0.92 -14.34 -0.66
C ASP A 63 -0.56 -12.92 -0.24
N ALA A 64 -0.39 -12.64 1.07
CA ALA A 64 -0.08 -11.31 1.56
C ALA A 64 1.30 -10.85 1.08
N GLU A 65 1.39 -9.61 0.61
CA GLU A 65 2.68 -8.97 0.31
C GLU A 65 3.45 -8.70 1.60
N LEU A 66 4.69 -9.17 1.66
CA LEU A 66 5.53 -8.95 2.83
C LEU A 66 6.32 -7.65 2.69
N VAL A 67 6.07 -6.73 3.58
CA VAL A 67 6.72 -5.42 3.67
C VAL A 67 7.47 -5.33 4.99
N VAL A 68 8.63 -4.71 5.02
CA VAL A 68 9.32 -4.35 6.27
C VAL A 68 9.57 -2.85 6.32
N ARG A 69 9.16 -2.19 7.40
CA ARG A 69 9.62 -0.83 7.71
C ARG A 69 10.93 -0.94 8.48
N VAL A 70 12.02 -0.58 7.82
CA VAL A 70 13.37 -0.55 8.42
C VAL A 70 13.56 0.70 9.29
N ASN A 71 14.61 0.72 10.10
CA ASN A 71 15.00 1.93 10.82
C ASN A 71 15.50 3.03 9.85
N GLY A 72 15.44 4.29 10.27
CA GLY A 72 15.90 5.42 9.48
C GLY A 72 17.38 5.35 9.09
N GLN A 73 17.73 5.97 7.97
CA GLN A 73 19.10 5.97 7.42
C GLN A 73 20.15 6.66 8.30
N ASP A 74 19.71 7.47 9.23
CA ASP A 74 20.52 8.18 10.23
C ASP A 74 20.81 7.33 11.50
N THR A 75 20.23 6.14 11.58
CA THR A 75 20.39 5.23 12.73
C THR A 75 21.45 4.15 12.48
N PRO A 76 22.07 3.60 13.54
CA PRO A 76 23.03 2.50 13.40
C PRO A 76 22.40 1.17 12.97
N PHE A 77 21.07 1.07 12.96
CA PHE A 77 20.34 -0.17 12.67
C PHE A 77 20.02 -0.36 11.18
N TYR A 78 19.82 0.75 10.45
CA TYR A 78 19.36 0.78 9.07
C TYR A 78 20.09 -0.23 8.16
N ARG A 79 21.42 -0.15 8.12
CA ARG A 79 22.20 -0.99 7.20
C ARG A 79 22.04 -2.47 7.49
N ASN A 80 22.00 -2.84 8.77
CA ASN A 80 21.81 -4.23 9.20
C ASN A 80 20.40 -4.71 8.91
N ASP A 81 19.39 -3.85 9.03
CA ASP A 81 18.00 -4.19 8.68
C ASP A 81 17.90 -4.52 7.19
N VAL A 82 18.39 -3.65 6.32
CA VAL A 82 18.38 -3.88 4.86
C VAL A 82 19.07 -5.22 4.52
N LEU A 83 20.27 -5.45 5.05
CA LEU A 83 21.01 -6.68 4.78
C LEU A 83 20.26 -7.94 5.25
N ALA A 84 19.67 -7.91 6.44
CA ALA A 84 18.96 -9.05 7.01
C ALA A 84 17.65 -9.34 6.23
N MET A 85 16.89 -8.31 5.88
CA MET A 85 15.61 -8.45 5.18
C MET A 85 15.81 -8.93 3.74
N VAL A 86 16.74 -8.35 2.99
CA VAL A 86 17.06 -8.82 1.63
C VAL A 86 17.56 -10.27 1.67
N LYS A 87 18.44 -10.62 2.63
CA LYS A 87 18.89 -12.02 2.82
C LYS A 87 17.72 -12.98 3.10
N ALA A 88 16.74 -12.54 3.87
CA ALA A 88 15.55 -13.32 4.19
C ALA A 88 14.60 -13.49 3.00
N GLY A 89 14.68 -12.61 2.00
CA GLY A 89 13.82 -12.65 0.82
C GLY A 89 12.57 -11.79 0.91
N ILE A 90 12.65 -10.67 1.64
CA ILE A 90 11.57 -9.70 1.73
C ILE A 90 11.17 -9.17 0.34
N GLU A 91 9.87 -9.02 0.10
CA GLU A 91 9.37 -8.47 -1.17
C GLU A 91 9.53 -6.95 -1.24
N VAL A 92 9.27 -6.25 -0.14
CA VAL A 92 9.28 -4.78 -0.13
C VAL A 92 9.96 -4.23 1.12
N ILE A 93 10.82 -3.24 0.94
CA ILE A 93 11.38 -2.44 2.04
C ILE A 93 10.74 -1.05 2.01
N ARG A 94 10.14 -0.65 3.14
CA ARG A 94 9.61 0.70 3.35
C ARG A 94 10.60 1.54 4.14
N LEU A 95 11.05 2.65 3.54
CA LEU A 95 11.89 3.63 4.19
C LEU A 95 11.02 4.61 5.00
N PRO A 96 11.22 4.75 6.33
CA PRO A 96 10.56 5.79 7.11
C PRO A 96 11.19 7.16 6.83
N LYS A 97 10.46 8.22 7.14
CA LYS A 97 10.94 9.62 7.16
C LYS A 97 11.66 10.02 5.86
N ALA A 98 11.11 9.59 4.72
CA ALA A 98 11.67 9.91 3.41
C ALA A 98 11.44 11.39 3.07
N GLU A 99 12.52 12.13 2.84
CA GLU A 99 12.50 13.58 2.60
C GLU A 99 13.17 14.01 1.28
N SER A 100 13.79 13.08 0.56
CA SER A 100 14.43 13.38 -0.72
C SER A 100 14.57 12.16 -1.62
N ALA A 101 14.69 12.40 -2.93
CA ALA A 101 15.01 11.36 -3.91
C ALA A 101 16.33 10.65 -3.60
N ASP A 102 17.32 11.35 -3.06
CA ASP A 102 18.64 10.77 -2.75
C ASP A 102 18.56 9.73 -1.63
N MET A 103 17.63 9.86 -0.69
CA MET A 103 17.38 8.82 0.32
C MET A 103 16.89 7.52 -0.32
N ILE A 104 16.02 7.61 -1.32
CA ILE A 104 15.53 6.44 -2.06
C ILE A 104 16.64 5.82 -2.91
N LYS A 105 17.42 6.63 -3.63
CA LYS A 105 18.57 6.14 -4.43
C LYS A 105 19.60 5.43 -3.56
N LYS A 106 19.85 5.97 -2.35
CA LYS A 106 20.72 5.31 -1.38
C LYS A 106 20.14 3.96 -0.93
N LEU A 107 18.86 3.89 -0.60
CA LEU A 107 18.20 2.62 -0.25
C LEU A 107 18.29 1.62 -1.41
N GLU A 108 18.03 2.05 -2.65
CA GLU A 108 18.14 1.20 -3.84
C GLU A 108 19.55 0.62 -4.00
N GLN A 109 20.59 1.45 -3.83
CA GLN A 109 21.97 1.00 -3.88
C GLN A 109 22.26 -0.02 -2.77
N ASP A 110 21.82 0.25 -1.54
CA ASP A 110 22.02 -0.64 -0.39
C ASP A 110 21.31 -2.01 -0.61
N VAL A 111 20.10 -2.00 -1.20
CA VAL A 111 19.37 -3.22 -1.59
C VAL A 111 20.10 -3.97 -2.70
N LEU A 112 20.55 -3.30 -3.76
CA LEU A 112 21.30 -3.90 -4.87
C LEU A 112 22.59 -4.58 -4.37
N GLU A 113 23.32 -3.94 -3.46
CA GLU A 113 24.50 -4.52 -2.84
C GLU A 113 24.16 -5.77 -2.02
N ALA A 114 23.04 -5.75 -1.27
CA ALA A 114 22.57 -6.88 -0.49
C ALA A 114 22.13 -8.05 -1.38
N GLU A 115 21.37 -7.78 -2.46
CA GLU A 115 20.97 -8.80 -3.45
C GLU A 115 22.18 -9.50 -4.04
N LYS A 116 23.20 -8.74 -4.48
CA LYS A 116 24.48 -9.29 -4.98
C LYS A 116 25.19 -10.12 -3.90
N LYS A 117 25.31 -9.60 -2.69
CA LYS A 117 26.02 -10.23 -1.58
C LYS A 117 25.40 -11.59 -1.19
N PHE A 118 24.09 -11.69 -1.23
CA PHE A 118 23.35 -12.88 -0.80
C PHE A 118 22.84 -13.74 -1.96
N ASN A 119 23.32 -13.46 -3.18
CA ASN A 119 22.93 -14.18 -4.39
C ASN A 119 21.39 -14.24 -4.59
N ARG A 120 20.72 -13.14 -4.30
CA ARG A 120 19.30 -12.93 -4.58
C ARG A 120 19.14 -12.42 -6.02
N GLU A 121 17.99 -12.67 -6.61
CA GLU A 121 17.64 -12.09 -7.92
C GLU A 121 17.68 -10.57 -7.85
N ILE A 122 18.42 -9.95 -8.79
CA ILE A 122 18.51 -8.49 -8.85
C ILE A 122 17.15 -7.91 -9.23
N GLY A 123 16.64 -6.99 -8.42
CA GLY A 123 15.34 -6.39 -8.62
C GLY A 123 14.20 -7.09 -7.87
N SER A 124 14.48 -8.20 -7.17
CA SER A 124 13.45 -8.94 -6.42
C SER A 124 12.92 -8.20 -5.19
N THR A 125 13.67 -7.25 -4.66
CA THR A 125 13.22 -6.41 -3.54
C THR A 125 12.77 -5.04 -4.05
N HIS A 126 11.50 -4.72 -3.85
CA HIS A 126 10.89 -3.43 -4.19
C HIS A 126 11.00 -2.43 -3.04
N LEU A 127 10.66 -1.16 -3.32
CA LEU A 127 10.81 -0.07 -2.38
C LEU A 127 9.47 0.65 -2.15
N MET A 128 9.25 1.08 -0.92
CA MET A 128 8.20 2.03 -0.53
C MET A 128 8.81 3.15 0.31
N ALA A 129 8.15 4.29 0.34
CA ALA A 129 8.52 5.42 1.19
C ALA A 129 7.37 5.86 2.10
N ALA A 130 7.68 6.22 3.35
CA ALA A 130 6.76 6.91 4.23
C ALA A 130 7.09 8.40 4.25
N ILE A 131 6.07 9.22 3.97
CA ILE A 131 6.12 10.68 3.94
C ILE A 131 5.55 11.17 5.28
N GLU A 132 6.40 11.77 6.10
CA GLU A 132 6.16 12.01 7.52
C GLU A 132 6.47 13.44 7.97
N SER A 133 6.88 14.31 7.03
CA SER A 133 7.23 15.71 7.30
C SER A 133 6.76 16.64 6.19
N ALA A 134 6.68 17.94 6.48
CA ALA A 134 6.40 18.97 5.49
C ALA A 134 7.39 18.93 4.32
N LYS A 135 8.68 18.69 4.61
CA LYS A 135 9.71 18.55 3.59
C LYS A 135 9.47 17.32 2.71
N GLY A 136 9.12 16.17 3.32
CA GLY A 136 8.77 14.96 2.59
C GLY A 136 7.55 15.16 1.68
N VAL A 137 6.52 15.85 2.18
CA VAL A 137 5.32 16.20 1.40
C VAL A 137 5.66 17.06 0.18
N LEU A 138 6.45 18.11 0.36
CA LEU A 138 6.85 19.00 -0.74
C LEU A 138 7.74 18.29 -1.78
N ASN A 139 8.52 17.31 -1.38
CA ASN A 139 9.39 16.52 -2.24
C ASN A 139 8.75 15.17 -2.68
N ALA A 140 7.49 14.91 -2.36
CA ALA A 140 6.84 13.64 -2.67
C ALA A 140 6.91 13.23 -4.16
N PRO A 141 6.80 14.14 -5.16
CA PRO A 141 6.96 13.77 -6.57
C PRO A 141 8.35 13.24 -6.91
N GLU A 142 9.42 13.85 -6.37
CA GLU A 142 10.78 13.40 -6.59
C GLU A 142 11.08 12.09 -5.88
N ILE A 143 10.54 11.91 -4.67
CA ILE A 143 10.66 10.66 -3.90
C ILE A 143 9.94 9.52 -4.64
N ALA A 144 8.71 9.75 -5.10
CA ALA A 144 7.90 8.73 -5.78
C ALA A 144 8.54 8.23 -7.08
N SER A 145 9.26 9.08 -7.80
CA SER A 145 9.91 8.78 -9.08
C SER A 145 11.41 8.48 -9.01
N ALA A 146 11.96 8.35 -7.79
CA ALA A 146 13.41 8.25 -7.60
C ALA A 146 14.03 6.92 -8.03
N SER A 147 13.25 5.86 -8.17
CA SER A 147 13.70 4.52 -8.59
C SER A 147 12.57 3.76 -9.29
N GLU A 148 12.93 2.94 -10.28
CA GLU A 148 12.00 2.00 -10.93
C GLU A 148 11.52 0.87 -9.98
N ARG A 149 12.18 0.69 -8.84
CA ARG A 149 11.78 -0.27 -7.80
C ARG A 149 10.67 0.25 -6.89
N MET A 150 10.32 1.54 -6.98
CA MET A 150 9.24 2.11 -6.18
C MET A 150 7.90 1.51 -6.56
N VAL A 151 7.19 0.96 -5.57
CA VAL A 151 5.84 0.39 -5.74
C VAL A 151 4.78 1.15 -4.98
N GLY A 152 5.17 2.05 -4.08
CA GLY A 152 4.21 2.86 -3.33
C GLY A 152 4.82 3.92 -2.43
N ILE A 153 4.02 4.91 -2.09
CA ILE A 153 4.31 5.89 -1.04
C ILE A 153 3.12 6.02 -0.10
N ALA A 154 3.39 6.33 1.15
CA ALA A 154 2.36 6.46 2.18
C ALA A 154 2.54 7.75 2.97
N ILE A 155 1.44 8.37 3.39
CA ILE A 155 1.49 9.39 4.43
C ILE A 155 1.49 8.71 5.81
N SER A 156 2.37 9.18 6.73
CA SER A 156 2.37 8.83 8.16
C SER A 156 2.00 10.07 8.97
N ALA A 157 0.76 10.10 9.44
CA ALA A 157 0.17 11.32 9.96
C ALA A 157 0.68 11.72 11.35
N GLU A 158 1.09 10.77 12.19
CA GLU A 158 1.50 11.08 13.57
C GLU A 158 2.79 11.95 13.58
N ASP A 159 3.81 11.53 12.84
CA ASP A 159 5.05 12.31 12.69
C ASP A 159 4.79 13.60 11.89
N TYR A 160 3.98 13.52 10.81
CA TYR A 160 3.63 14.67 10.00
C TYR A 160 2.93 15.78 10.83
N THR A 161 1.95 15.45 11.66
CA THR A 161 1.25 16.42 12.48
C THR A 161 2.17 17.01 13.56
N THR A 162 3.10 16.20 14.08
CA THR A 162 4.15 16.67 14.99
C THR A 162 5.07 17.68 14.32
N ASP A 163 5.55 17.41 13.11
CA ASP A 163 6.38 18.32 12.30
C ASP A 163 5.63 19.61 11.96
N MET A 164 4.34 19.52 11.61
CA MET A 164 3.45 20.64 11.34
C MET A 164 3.01 21.41 12.59
N LYS A 165 3.41 20.97 13.79
CA LYS A 165 3.05 21.56 15.09
C LYS A 165 1.53 21.62 15.32
N THR A 166 0.84 20.57 14.92
CA THR A 166 -0.60 20.39 15.09
C THR A 166 -0.90 19.01 15.66
N HIS A 167 -2.17 18.60 15.67
CA HIS A 167 -2.62 17.27 16.09
C HIS A 167 -3.71 16.77 15.13
N ARG A 168 -4.10 15.51 15.32
CA ARG A 168 -5.18 14.90 14.52
C ARG A 168 -6.54 15.46 14.92
N TYR A 169 -7.31 15.89 13.92
CA TYR A 169 -8.70 16.34 14.08
C TYR A 169 -9.67 15.32 13.47
N PRO A 170 -10.93 15.27 13.96
CA PRO A 170 -11.91 14.30 13.46
C PRO A 170 -12.30 14.48 11.98
N ASP A 171 -12.14 15.69 11.43
CA ASP A 171 -12.40 16.00 10.03
C ASP A 171 -11.16 15.79 9.13
N GLY A 172 -9.97 15.65 9.71
CA GLY A 172 -8.72 15.41 9.00
C GLY A 172 -8.23 16.59 8.15
N ALA A 173 -8.70 17.80 8.41
CA ALA A 173 -8.34 19.00 7.63
C ALA A 173 -6.83 19.27 7.63
N GLU A 174 -6.13 18.94 8.72
CA GLU A 174 -4.68 19.06 8.85
C GLU A 174 -3.91 18.17 7.85
N LEU A 175 -4.51 17.11 7.34
CA LEU A 175 -3.90 16.17 6.41
C LEU A 175 -4.25 16.42 4.95
N GLU A 176 -5.21 17.29 4.66
CA GLU A 176 -5.78 17.41 3.31
C GLU A 176 -4.72 17.73 2.25
N PHE A 177 -3.86 18.70 2.51
CA PHE A 177 -2.79 19.05 1.59
C PHE A 177 -1.79 17.90 1.39
N ALA A 178 -1.36 17.27 2.49
CA ALA A 178 -0.40 16.18 2.43
C ALA A 178 -0.98 14.94 1.71
N ARG A 179 -2.24 14.58 1.98
CA ARG A 179 -2.95 13.51 1.28
C ARG A 179 -3.00 13.77 -0.23
N ASN A 180 -3.38 14.97 -0.64
CA ASN A 180 -3.45 15.32 -2.05
C ASN A 180 -2.07 15.28 -2.71
N MET A 181 -1.03 15.82 -2.09
CA MET A 181 0.35 15.81 -2.62
C MET A 181 0.88 14.38 -2.79
N VAL A 182 0.73 13.53 -1.78
CA VAL A 182 1.17 12.13 -1.82
C VAL A 182 0.41 11.36 -2.91
N LEU A 183 -0.91 11.53 -2.97
CA LEU A 183 -1.74 10.87 -4.00
C LEU A 183 -1.33 11.28 -5.42
N HIS A 184 -1.18 12.58 -5.69
CA HIS A 184 -0.77 13.07 -7.00
C HIS A 184 0.65 12.63 -7.37
N ALA A 185 1.58 12.64 -6.41
CA ALA A 185 2.94 12.14 -6.62
C ALA A 185 2.94 10.65 -6.99
N ALA A 186 2.20 9.82 -6.26
CA ALA A 186 2.06 8.40 -6.56
C ALA A 186 1.46 8.17 -7.96
N ARG A 187 0.39 8.89 -8.32
CA ARG A 187 -0.23 8.77 -9.65
C ARG A 187 0.67 9.22 -10.79
N ALA A 188 1.44 10.30 -10.60
CA ALA A 188 2.40 10.77 -11.58
C ALA A 188 3.54 9.76 -11.81
N ALA A 189 3.96 9.05 -10.76
CA ALA A 189 4.98 8.00 -10.84
C ALA A 189 4.41 6.61 -11.24
N GLY A 190 3.07 6.44 -11.29
CA GLY A 190 2.44 5.16 -11.61
C GLY A 190 2.53 4.11 -10.50
N ILE A 191 2.64 4.53 -9.24
CA ILE A 191 2.76 3.68 -8.06
C ILE A 191 1.56 3.80 -7.12
N ALA A 192 1.47 2.93 -6.12
CA ALA A 192 0.39 2.93 -5.13
C ALA A 192 0.51 4.07 -4.11
N ALA A 193 -0.64 4.59 -3.66
CA ALA A 193 -0.75 5.57 -2.59
C ALA A 193 -1.49 4.98 -1.38
N PHE A 194 -0.90 5.12 -0.20
CA PHE A 194 -1.48 4.64 1.06
C PHE A 194 -1.74 5.78 2.02
N ASP A 195 -2.93 5.73 2.63
CA ASP A 195 -3.24 6.62 3.73
C ASP A 195 -2.67 6.11 5.06
N THR A 196 -2.66 7.00 6.02
CA THR A 196 -2.14 6.81 7.38
C THR A 196 -2.95 5.81 8.20
N VAL A 197 -2.44 5.46 9.37
CA VAL A 197 -3.15 4.72 10.41
C VAL A 197 -4.27 5.55 11.05
N PHE A 198 -5.24 4.84 11.61
CA PHE A 198 -6.29 5.40 12.48
C PHE A 198 -6.14 4.74 13.85
N SER A 199 -5.64 5.50 14.82
CA SER A 199 -5.22 4.97 16.12
C SER A 199 -6.33 4.86 17.16
N ASN A 200 -7.46 5.59 16.99
CA ASN A 200 -8.59 5.50 17.90
C ASN A 200 -9.45 4.25 17.61
N MET A 201 -9.17 3.17 18.31
CA MET A 201 -9.82 1.88 18.08
C MET A 201 -11.29 1.83 18.52
N ASP A 202 -11.73 2.77 19.34
CA ASP A 202 -13.11 2.84 19.85
C ASP A 202 -14.02 3.67 18.93
N ASP A 203 -13.46 4.48 18.02
CA ASP A 203 -14.20 5.30 17.05
C ASP A 203 -14.36 4.58 15.70
N THR A 204 -15.22 3.59 15.68
CA THR A 204 -15.56 2.83 14.46
C THR A 204 -16.17 3.72 13.37
N GLU A 205 -17.03 4.67 13.73
CA GLU A 205 -17.65 5.58 12.75
C GLU A 205 -16.62 6.52 12.12
N GLY A 206 -15.72 7.04 12.93
CA GLY A 206 -14.60 7.86 12.46
C GLY A 206 -13.70 7.09 11.50
N PHE A 207 -13.39 5.85 11.82
CA PHE A 207 -12.63 4.98 10.93
C PHE A 207 -13.30 4.79 9.57
N TYR A 208 -14.60 4.44 9.55
CA TYR A 208 -15.35 4.31 8.30
C TYR A 208 -15.43 5.61 7.51
N ARG A 209 -15.64 6.74 8.20
CA ARG A 209 -15.70 8.06 7.56
C ARG A 209 -14.37 8.40 6.88
N GLU A 210 -13.24 8.23 7.59
CA GLU A 210 -11.91 8.48 7.02
C GLU A 210 -11.61 7.52 5.87
N THR A 211 -11.93 6.23 6.02
CA THR A 211 -11.68 5.23 4.97
C THR A 211 -12.48 5.51 3.70
N ARG A 212 -13.76 5.88 3.82
CA ARG A 212 -14.59 6.30 2.67
C ARG A 212 -14.03 7.55 1.99
N TYR A 213 -13.59 8.52 2.79
CA TYR A 213 -13.01 9.75 2.27
C TYR A 213 -11.75 9.48 1.44
N ILE A 214 -10.81 8.71 1.94
CA ILE A 214 -9.57 8.42 1.19
C ILE A 214 -9.82 7.50 -0.02
N HIS A 215 -10.78 6.59 0.05
CA HIS A 215 -11.22 5.82 -1.09
C HIS A 215 -11.82 6.72 -2.18
N GLN A 216 -12.66 7.69 -1.80
CA GLN A 216 -13.23 8.69 -2.72
C GLN A 216 -12.16 9.58 -3.36
N LEU A 217 -11.10 9.94 -2.64
CA LEU A 217 -9.96 10.66 -3.21
C LEU A 217 -9.18 9.80 -4.23
N GLY A 218 -9.21 8.47 -4.08
CA GLY A 218 -8.54 7.53 -4.98
C GLY A 218 -7.31 6.86 -4.40
N PHE A 219 -7.10 6.83 -3.08
CA PHE A 219 -6.05 6.04 -2.47
C PHE A 219 -6.25 4.54 -2.74
N ASP A 220 -5.15 3.81 -2.89
CA ASP A 220 -5.19 2.36 -3.14
C ASP A 220 -5.48 1.56 -1.87
N GLY A 221 -5.11 2.12 -0.71
CA GLY A 221 -5.33 1.47 0.56
C GLY A 221 -4.98 2.35 1.76
N LYS A 222 -5.02 1.70 2.92
CA LYS A 222 -4.83 2.31 4.23
C LYS A 222 -3.89 1.49 5.10
N SER A 223 -3.03 2.16 5.86
CA SER A 223 -2.24 1.55 6.93
C SER A 223 -3.13 1.23 8.14
N LEU A 224 -2.95 0.04 8.70
CA LEU A 224 -3.79 -0.49 9.78
C LEU A 224 -2.93 -0.90 10.98
N VAL A 225 -3.44 -0.65 12.19
CA VAL A 225 -2.77 -1.02 13.46
C VAL A 225 -3.46 -2.17 14.19
N ASN A 226 -4.62 -2.62 13.68
CA ASN A 226 -5.38 -3.70 14.29
C ASN A 226 -6.05 -4.57 13.23
N PRO A 227 -6.00 -5.92 13.34
CA PRO A 227 -6.66 -6.81 12.39
C PRO A 227 -8.17 -6.57 12.22
N ARG A 228 -8.87 -6.06 13.25
CA ARG A 228 -10.30 -5.72 13.18
C ARG A 228 -10.62 -4.67 12.12
N GLN A 229 -9.63 -3.87 11.72
CA GLN A 229 -9.78 -2.84 10.69
C GLN A 229 -9.80 -3.42 9.26
N ILE A 230 -9.25 -4.63 9.06
CA ILE A 230 -9.16 -5.27 7.74
C ILE A 230 -10.53 -5.45 7.08
N PRO A 231 -11.52 -6.12 7.71
CA PRO A 231 -12.84 -6.29 7.09
C PRO A 231 -13.54 -4.97 6.81
N MET A 232 -13.34 -3.96 7.65
CA MET A 232 -13.93 -2.63 7.46
C MET A 232 -13.40 -1.92 6.20
N VAL A 233 -12.07 -1.98 5.98
CA VAL A 233 -11.47 -1.45 4.75
C VAL A 233 -11.93 -2.25 3.54
N ASN A 234 -11.94 -3.58 3.63
CA ASN A 234 -12.38 -4.44 2.54
C ASN A 234 -13.83 -4.14 2.14
N GLU A 235 -14.73 -3.89 3.11
CA GLU A 235 -16.11 -3.47 2.88
C GLU A 235 -16.18 -2.14 2.10
N VAL A 236 -15.42 -1.13 2.50
CA VAL A 236 -15.41 0.19 1.84
C VAL A 236 -14.84 0.13 0.42
N TYR A 237 -13.85 -0.73 0.18
CA TYR A 237 -13.22 -0.87 -1.13
C TYR A 237 -13.92 -1.89 -2.03
N ALA A 238 -14.86 -2.67 -1.49
CA ALA A 238 -15.65 -3.62 -2.27
C ALA A 238 -16.64 -2.89 -3.17
N PRO A 239 -16.66 -3.15 -4.49
CA PRO A 239 -17.64 -2.55 -5.38
C PRO A 239 -19.03 -3.09 -5.10
N THR A 240 -20.02 -2.22 -5.29
CA THR A 240 -21.44 -2.60 -5.18
C THR A 240 -21.91 -3.41 -6.39
N LYS A 241 -22.98 -4.17 -6.23
CA LYS A 241 -23.61 -4.93 -7.33
C LYS A 241 -23.90 -4.05 -8.57
N PRO A 242 -24.52 -2.87 -8.45
CA PRO A 242 -24.74 -2.00 -9.62
C PRO A 242 -23.44 -1.55 -10.32
N GLU A 243 -22.37 -1.31 -9.56
CA GLU A 243 -21.06 -0.94 -10.12
C GLU A 243 -20.45 -2.12 -10.88
N ILE A 244 -20.55 -3.33 -10.35
CA ILE A 244 -20.06 -4.56 -11.00
C ILE A 244 -20.82 -4.81 -12.30
N GLU A 245 -22.16 -4.78 -12.27
CA GLU A 245 -23.00 -4.98 -13.44
C GLU A 245 -22.69 -3.93 -14.53
N LYS A 246 -22.62 -2.67 -14.15
CA LYS A 246 -22.25 -1.57 -15.07
C LYS A 246 -20.85 -1.77 -15.65
N ALA A 247 -19.88 -2.17 -14.83
CA ALA A 247 -18.51 -2.37 -15.28
C ALA A 247 -18.42 -3.54 -16.28
N ARG A 248 -19.11 -4.64 -16.01
CA ARG A 248 -19.21 -5.79 -16.92
C ARG A 248 -19.82 -5.39 -18.26
N ASP A 249 -20.93 -4.66 -18.23
CA ASP A 249 -21.63 -4.21 -19.45
C ASP A 249 -20.73 -3.28 -20.28
N VAL A 250 -19.97 -2.39 -19.64
CA VAL A 250 -19.00 -1.53 -20.33
C VAL A 250 -17.90 -2.33 -21.01
N ILE A 251 -17.33 -3.33 -20.33
CA ILE A 251 -16.27 -4.19 -20.88
C ILE A 251 -16.81 -4.98 -22.07
N PHE A 252 -17.96 -5.61 -21.92
CA PHE A 252 -18.58 -6.38 -22.99
C PHE A 252 -18.87 -5.52 -24.24
N ALA A 253 -19.50 -4.35 -24.04
CA ALA A 253 -19.86 -3.47 -25.14
C ALA A 253 -18.64 -2.94 -25.91
N ILE A 254 -17.54 -2.62 -25.22
CA ILE A 254 -16.33 -2.15 -25.91
C ILE A 254 -15.60 -3.28 -26.64
N GLU A 255 -15.66 -4.52 -26.16
CA GLU A 255 -15.10 -5.68 -26.84
C GLU A 255 -15.85 -5.98 -28.15
N GLU A 256 -17.18 -5.93 -28.12
CA GLU A 256 -18.01 -6.03 -29.34
C GLU A 256 -17.69 -4.92 -30.34
N ALA A 257 -17.53 -3.69 -29.86
CA ALA A 257 -17.21 -2.56 -30.74
C ALA A 257 -15.82 -2.70 -31.37
N ARG A 258 -14.83 -3.16 -30.60
CA ARG A 258 -13.48 -3.44 -31.10
C ARG A 258 -13.48 -4.52 -32.18
N ALA A 259 -14.27 -5.57 -31.98
CA ALA A 259 -14.45 -6.62 -33.00
C ALA A 259 -15.06 -6.08 -34.31
N LYS A 260 -15.80 -4.96 -34.24
CA LYS A 260 -16.39 -4.23 -35.38
C LYS A 260 -15.51 -3.06 -35.87
N GLY A 261 -14.27 -2.90 -35.34
CA GLY A 261 -13.31 -1.86 -35.73
C GLY A 261 -13.53 -0.48 -35.09
N SER A 262 -14.37 -0.37 -34.06
CA SER A 262 -14.61 0.88 -33.31
C SER A 262 -13.90 0.87 -31.95
N GLY A 263 -13.27 1.99 -31.58
CA GLY A 263 -12.63 2.19 -30.27
C GLY A 263 -13.49 2.99 -29.26
N VAL A 264 -14.68 3.44 -29.69
CA VAL A 264 -15.60 4.26 -28.89
C VAL A 264 -17.04 3.83 -29.16
N ILE A 265 -17.84 3.80 -28.11
CA ILE A 265 -19.27 3.48 -28.21
C ILE A 265 -20.10 4.50 -27.42
N SER A 266 -21.40 4.53 -27.71
CA SER A 266 -22.39 5.20 -26.87
C SER A 266 -23.22 4.15 -26.13
N MET A 267 -23.25 4.20 -24.81
CA MET A 267 -24.05 3.34 -23.96
C MET A 267 -24.90 4.20 -23.01
N ASN A 268 -26.22 4.04 -23.06
CA ASN A 268 -27.17 4.83 -22.27
C ASN A 268 -26.96 6.37 -22.41
N GLY A 269 -26.61 6.85 -23.62
CA GLY A 269 -26.37 8.26 -23.89
C GLY A 269 -25.03 8.80 -23.41
N GLN A 270 -24.17 7.94 -22.84
CA GLN A 270 -22.83 8.30 -22.42
C GLN A 270 -21.77 7.71 -23.35
N MET A 271 -20.73 8.50 -23.63
CA MET A 271 -19.57 8.05 -24.38
C MET A 271 -18.76 7.07 -23.51
N VAL A 272 -18.48 5.88 -24.04
CA VAL A 272 -17.57 4.91 -23.44
C VAL A 272 -16.28 4.93 -24.25
N ASP A 273 -15.26 5.49 -23.65
CA ASP A 273 -13.91 5.60 -24.16
C ASP A 273 -12.90 4.82 -23.27
N ARG A 274 -11.62 4.91 -23.60
CA ARG A 274 -10.57 4.21 -22.85
C ARG A 274 -10.58 4.49 -21.34
N PRO A 275 -10.72 5.74 -20.84
CA PRO A 275 -10.81 6.02 -19.40
C PRO A 275 -11.97 5.31 -18.72
N VAL A 276 -13.14 5.23 -19.36
CA VAL A 276 -14.32 4.51 -18.82
C VAL A 276 -14.03 3.02 -18.71
N VAL A 277 -13.40 2.43 -19.74
CA VAL A 277 -13.02 1.01 -19.76
C VAL A 277 -12.01 0.68 -18.66
N LEU A 278 -11.00 1.53 -18.47
CA LEU A 278 -10.00 1.31 -17.40
C LEU A 278 -10.63 1.35 -16.01
N ARG A 279 -11.58 2.27 -15.77
CA ARG A 279 -12.34 2.26 -14.51
C ARG A 279 -13.18 1.00 -14.33
N ALA A 280 -13.86 0.54 -15.38
CA ALA A 280 -14.62 -0.69 -15.34
C ALA A 280 -13.74 -1.92 -15.05
N GLN A 281 -12.56 -2.02 -15.67
CA GLN A 281 -11.59 -3.07 -15.38
C GLN A 281 -11.12 -3.06 -13.93
N ARG A 282 -10.90 -1.86 -13.34
CA ARG A 282 -10.54 -1.74 -11.93
C ARG A 282 -11.67 -2.22 -11.00
N VAL A 283 -12.93 -1.88 -11.30
CA VAL A 283 -14.10 -2.37 -10.55
C VAL A 283 -14.16 -3.90 -10.59
N MET A 284 -14.02 -4.52 -11.76
CA MET A 284 -14.03 -5.99 -11.87
C MET A 284 -12.89 -6.66 -11.12
N LYS A 285 -11.69 -6.05 -11.14
CA LYS A 285 -10.56 -6.54 -10.37
C LYS A 285 -10.81 -6.50 -8.86
N LEU A 286 -11.36 -5.41 -8.35
CA LEU A 286 -11.76 -5.28 -6.94
C LEU A 286 -12.86 -6.28 -6.58
N ALA A 287 -13.85 -6.46 -7.44
CA ALA A 287 -14.94 -7.42 -7.25
C ALA A 287 -14.39 -8.86 -7.14
N LYS A 288 -13.46 -9.25 -8.01
CA LYS A 288 -12.81 -10.56 -7.95
C LYS A 288 -12.02 -10.76 -6.66
N ALA A 289 -11.20 -9.77 -6.27
CA ALA A 289 -10.42 -9.83 -5.04
C ALA A 289 -11.27 -9.84 -3.76
N SER A 290 -12.50 -9.33 -3.85
CA SER A 290 -13.48 -9.35 -2.75
C SER A 290 -14.37 -10.61 -2.77
N GLY A 291 -14.17 -11.54 -3.72
CA GLY A 291 -14.98 -12.76 -3.85
C GLY A 291 -16.44 -12.50 -4.25
N LEU A 292 -16.72 -11.36 -4.89
CA LEU A 292 -18.07 -10.93 -5.25
C LEU A 292 -18.54 -11.41 -6.63
N ILE A 293 -17.62 -11.93 -7.45
CA ILE A 293 -17.90 -12.41 -8.81
C ILE A 293 -17.28 -13.78 -9.05
N ASP A 294 -17.90 -14.56 -9.96
CA ASP A 294 -17.33 -15.79 -10.49
C ASP A 294 -16.25 -15.53 -11.56
N GLU A 295 -15.73 -16.60 -12.17
CA GLU A 295 -14.71 -16.49 -13.23
C GLU A 295 -15.25 -15.83 -14.51
N GLU A 296 -16.55 -15.92 -14.78
CA GLU A 296 -17.24 -15.27 -15.89
C GLU A 296 -17.61 -13.81 -15.60
N GLY A 297 -17.37 -13.31 -14.38
CA GLY A 297 -17.66 -11.95 -13.94
C GLY A 297 -19.10 -11.71 -13.50
N ASN A 298 -19.88 -12.75 -13.21
CA ASN A 298 -21.22 -12.63 -12.68
C ASN A 298 -21.19 -12.42 -11.17
N TYR A 299 -22.09 -11.57 -10.68
CA TYR A 299 -22.21 -11.29 -9.25
C TYR A 299 -22.70 -12.52 -8.47
N LEU A 300 -22.02 -12.86 -7.36
CA LEU A 300 -22.29 -14.05 -6.55
C LEU A 300 -23.18 -13.77 -5.32
N GLY A 301 -23.43 -12.51 -4.98
CA GLY A 301 -24.29 -12.14 -3.85
C GLY A 301 -25.78 -12.21 -4.19
N GLU A 302 -26.61 -12.45 -3.15
CA GLU A 302 -28.08 -12.44 -3.24
C GLU A 302 -28.65 -11.02 -3.44
#